data_6e165b9b1f93fba951c7a0bff49dff29
#
_entry.id   6e165b9b1f93fba951c7a0bff49dff29
#
_cell.length_a   1.000
_cell.length_b   1.000
_cell.length_c   1.000
_cell.angle_alpha   90.00
_cell.angle_beta   90.00
_cell.angle_gamma   90.00
#
_symmetry.space_group_name_H-M   'P 1'
#
loop_
_entity.id
_entity.type
_entity.pdbx_description
1 polymer ?
#
loop_
_entity_poly.entity_id
_entity_poly.type
_entity_poly.pdbx_seq_one_letter_code
_entity_poly.pdbx_strand_id
1 'polypeptide(L)'
;HAEDLRDLEAFAHAITKKTAQLDFAPVEAVSVPGDSPATKYYTPMGMDGKPAVFLKTRPETDPDKCTGCGLCAEVCPMGSIDIASSSEIAGSANAYTQPKITSICIKCQSCIEKCPAQAMYFSDERFLSHVAMLEHNYTDHSEIRLFL
;
A
#
# COMPACT_ATOMS: atom_id res chain seq x y z
N HIS A 1 -18.59 -1.83 -0.13
CA HIS A 1 -20.02 -2.16 -0.34
C HIS A 1 -20.72 -1.11 -1.21
N ALA A 2 -21.89 -1.44 -1.80
CA ALA A 2 -22.65 -0.50 -2.65
C ALA A 2 -23.23 0.70 -1.86
N GLU A 3 -23.43 0.51 -0.57
CA GLU A 3 -23.87 1.55 0.37
C GLU A 3 -22.74 2.56 0.61
N ASP A 4 -21.52 2.09 0.86
CA ASP A 4 -20.34 2.93 1.03
C ASP A 4 -20.09 3.83 -0.19
N LEU A 5 -20.32 3.32 -1.39
CA LEU A 5 -20.17 4.11 -2.63
C LEU A 5 -21.17 5.24 -2.70
N ARG A 6 -22.44 5.00 -2.32
CA ARG A 6 -23.47 6.06 -2.28
C ARG A 6 -23.13 7.16 -1.27
N ASP A 7 -22.63 6.76 -0.09
CA ASP A 7 -22.22 7.70 0.94
C ASP A 7 -21.02 8.56 0.48
N LEU A 8 -20.06 7.96 -0.19
CA LEU A 8 -18.92 8.67 -0.78
C LEU A 8 -19.35 9.62 -1.91
N GLU A 9 -20.30 9.23 -2.77
CA GLU A 9 -20.85 10.10 -3.80
C GLU A 9 -21.60 11.30 -3.20
N ALA A 10 -22.45 11.05 -2.20
CA ALA A 10 -23.16 12.11 -1.48
C ALA A 10 -22.17 13.07 -0.80
N PHE A 11 -21.12 12.56 -0.19
CA PHE A 11 -20.06 13.35 0.41
C PHE A 11 -19.29 14.20 -0.62
N ALA A 12 -18.95 13.65 -1.77
CA ALA A 12 -18.31 14.38 -2.85
C ALA A 12 -19.17 15.55 -3.35
N HIS A 13 -20.50 15.35 -3.49
CA HIS A 13 -21.44 16.42 -3.82
C HIS A 13 -21.52 17.49 -2.72
N ALA A 14 -21.50 17.09 -1.44
CA ALA A 14 -21.51 18.01 -0.32
C ALA A 14 -20.24 18.87 -0.28
N ILE A 15 -19.06 18.28 -0.53
CA ILE A 15 -17.80 19.02 -0.67
C ILE A 15 -17.90 20.04 -1.81
N THR A 16 -18.36 19.63 -2.99
CA THR A 16 -18.51 20.53 -4.15
C THR A 16 -19.40 21.71 -3.83
N LYS A 17 -20.53 21.46 -3.15
CA LYS A 17 -21.46 22.52 -2.73
C LYS A 17 -20.81 23.48 -1.71
N LYS A 18 -20.10 22.93 -0.71
CA LYS A 18 -19.41 23.73 0.31
C LYS A 18 -18.33 24.61 -0.31
N THR A 19 -17.50 24.04 -1.18
CA THR A 19 -16.40 24.76 -1.83
C THR A 19 -16.88 25.86 -2.77
N ALA A 20 -18.02 25.66 -3.45
CA ALA A 20 -18.63 26.70 -4.29
C ALA A 20 -19.14 27.92 -3.50
N GLN A 21 -19.33 27.79 -2.20
CA GLN A 21 -19.80 28.87 -1.31
C GLN A 21 -18.65 29.54 -0.53
N LEU A 22 -17.41 29.06 -0.69
CA LEU A 22 -16.24 29.66 -0.04
C LEU A 22 -15.83 30.93 -0.76
N ASP A 23 -15.82 32.06 -0.05
CA ASP A 23 -15.37 33.36 -0.56
C ASP A 23 -13.99 33.75 0.01
N PHE A 24 -13.09 32.77 0.24
CA PHE A 24 -11.73 32.94 0.79
C PHE A 24 -11.66 33.52 2.20
N ALA A 25 -12.77 33.62 2.91
CA ALA A 25 -12.77 33.95 4.33
C ALA A 25 -12.16 32.81 5.17
N PRO A 26 -11.59 33.09 6.35
CA PRO A 26 -11.16 32.05 7.27
C PRO A 26 -12.33 31.10 7.57
N VAL A 27 -12.16 29.82 7.26
CA VAL A 27 -13.17 28.78 7.50
C VAL A 27 -12.89 28.13 8.83
N GLU A 28 -13.94 27.90 9.62
CA GLU A 28 -13.83 27.16 10.87
C GLU A 28 -13.38 25.71 10.60
N ALA A 29 -12.43 25.21 11.37
CA ALA A 29 -11.93 23.85 11.23
C ALA A 29 -13.02 22.82 11.53
N VAL A 30 -13.11 21.78 10.72
CA VAL A 30 -14.04 20.66 10.94
C VAL A 30 -13.65 19.93 12.22
N SER A 31 -14.59 19.79 13.15
CA SER A 31 -14.36 19.01 14.36
C SER A 31 -14.44 17.52 14.07
N VAL A 32 -13.36 16.80 14.38
CA VAL A 32 -13.24 15.34 14.18
C VAL A 32 -13.01 14.70 15.54
N PRO A 33 -13.74 13.63 15.92
CA PRO A 33 -13.48 12.87 17.14
C PRO A 33 -12.07 12.29 17.16
N GLY A 34 -11.40 12.39 18.30
CA GLY A 34 -10.05 11.84 18.49
C GLY A 34 -9.32 12.49 19.66
N ASP A 35 -8.14 11.99 19.94
CA ASP A 35 -7.27 12.53 20.96
C ASP A 35 -6.48 13.74 20.44
N SER A 36 -6.44 14.83 21.19
CA SER A 36 -5.64 16.00 20.88
C SER A 36 -4.78 16.42 22.08
N PRO A 37 -3.45 16.43 21.97
CA PRO A 37 -2.65 15.94 20.83
C PRO A 37 -2.64 14.40 20.75
N ALA A 38 -2.34 13.87 19.57
CA ALA A 38 -2.16 12.42 19.39
C ALA A 38 -1.05 11.92 20.31
N THR A 39 -1.41 11.06 21.27
CA THR A 39 -0.52 10.70 22.39
C THR A 39 0.44 9.56 22.05
N LYS A 40 0.12 8.72 21.07
CA LYS A 40 0.95 7.56 20.71
C LYS A 40 0.97 7.33 19.20
N TYR A 41 2.15 7.08 18.70
CA TYR A 41 2.33 6.61 17.34
C TYR A 41 2.02 5.10 17.27
N TYR A 42 1.42 4.67 16.17
CA TYR A 42 1.16 3.26 15.94
C TYR A 42 2.48 2.47 15.91
N THR A 43 2.54 1.40 16.70
CA THR A 43 3.65 0.45 16.68
C THR A 43 3.15 -0.85 16.07
N PRO A 44 3.64 -1.25 14.88
CA PRO A 44 3.28 -2.53 14.29
C PRO A 44 3.62 -3.68 15.24
N MET A 45 2.68 -4.60 15.47
CA MET A 45 2.86 -5.77 16.32
C MET A 45 2.77 -7.04 15.48
N GLY A 46 3.54 -8.05 15.83
CA GLY A 46 3.40 -9.39 15.27
C GLY A 46 2.34 -10.22 16.00
N MET A 47 2.06 -11.42 15.49
CA MET A 47 1.18 -12.40 16.15
C MET A 47 1.65 -12.81 17.55
N ASP A 48 2.95 -12.68 17.81
CA ASP A 48 3.59 -12.96 19.10
C ASP A 48 3.44 -11.81 20.12
N GLY A 49 2.70 -10.76 19.77
CA GLY A 49 2.50 -9.59 20.61
C GLY A 49 3.75 -8.71 20.80
N LYS A 50 4.79 -8.93 19.98
CA LYS A 50 6.02 -8.11 20.03
C LYS A 50 6.06 -7.12 18.87
N PRO A 51 6.78 -5.99 19.02
CA PRO A 51 6.97 -5.05 17.94
C PRO A 51 7.56 -5.69 16.68
N ALA A 52 6.91 -5.46 15.54
CA ALA A 52 7.34 -5.94 14.23
C ALA A 52 8.08 -4.83 13.50
N VAL A 53 9.41 -4.94 13.40
CA VAL A 53 10.26 -3.96 12.73
C VAL A 53 10.57 -4.45 11.32
N PHE A 54 9.94 -3.84 10.31
CA PHE A 54 10.07 -4.22 8.89
C PHE A 54 10.26 -3.02 7.95
N LEU A 55 10.85 -1.93 8.43
CA LEU A 55 11.04 -0.70 7.63
C LEU A 55 11.82 -0.94 6.34
N LYS A 56 12.80 -1.84 6.37
CA LYS A 56 13.68 -2.17 5.22
C LYS A 56 13.14 -3.30 4.35
N THR A 57 12.05 -3.95 4.76
CA THR A 57 11.45 -5.06 4.03
C THR A 57 10.97 -4.60 2.64
N ARG A 58 11.26 -5.41 1.64
CA ARG A 58 10.89 -5.20 0.23
C ARG A 58 10.39 -6.50 -0.36
N PRO A 59 9.53 -6.47 -1.39
CA PRO A 59 9.17 -7.67 -2.11
C PRO A 59 10.40 -8.29 -2.79
N GLU A 60 10.39 -9.59 -2.88
CA GLU A 60 11.36 -10.41 -3.62
C GLU A 60 10.70 -10.94 -4.90
N THR A 61 11.51 -11.42 -5.81
CA THR A 61 11.06 -12.02 -7.07
C THR A 61 11.51 -13.48 -7.14
N ASP A 62 10.58 -14.38 -7.37
CA ASP A 62 10.84 -15.76 -7.71
C ASP A 62 11.31 -15.83 -9.17
N PRO A 63 12.60 -16.15 -9.44
CA PRO A 63 13.14 -16.14 -10.79
C PRO A 63 12.55 -17.24 -11.68
N ASP A 64 12.06 -18.33 -11.10
CA ASP A 64 11.51 -19.46 -11.86
C ASP A 64 10.09 -19.17 -12.35
N LYS A 65 9.37 -18.28 -11.68
CA LYS A 65 8.04 -17.84 -12.06
C LYS A 65 8.03 -16.56 -12.88
N CYS A 66 9.05 -15.71 -12.71
CA CYS A 66 9.05 -14.39 -13.33
C CYS A 66 9.17 -14.49 -14.86
N THR A 67 8.21 -13.93 -15.58
CA THR A 67 8.19 -13.87 -17.05
C THR A 67 8.85 -12.62 -17.64
N GLY A 68 9.33 -11.70 -16.79
CA GLY A 68 9.95 -10.45 -17.24
C GLY A 68 8.97 -9.44 -17.87
N CYS A 69 7.66 -9.56 -17.64
CA CYS A 69 6.63 -8.75 -18.30
C CYS A 69 6.66 -7.25 -17.95
N GLY A 70 7.37 -6.86 -16.88
CA GLY A 70 7.53 -5.45 -16.48
C GLY A 70 6.35 -4.83 -15.72
N LEU A 71 5.20 -5.49 -15.61
CA LEU A 71 4.00 -4.93 -15.00
C LEU A 71 4.21 -4.45 -13.56
N CYS A 72 5.07 -5.14 -12.79
CA CYS A 72 5.41 -4.73 -11.42
C CYS A 72 6.06 -3.34 -11.34
N ALA A 73 6.87 -2.96 -12.34
CA ALA A 73 7.45 -1.62 -12.43
C ALA A 73 6.39 -0.58 -12.83
N GLU A 74 5.51 -0.91 -13.76
CA GLU A 74 4.44 -0.03 -14.23
C GLU A 74 3.43 0.31 -13.12
N VAL A 75 3.03 -0.69 -12.32
CA VAL A 75 2.04 -0.47 -11.23
C VAL A 75 2.63 0.05 -9.93
N CYS A 76 3.95 0.24 -9.85
CA CYS A 76 4.59 0.75 -8.64
C CYS A 76 4.32 2.25 -8.47
N PRO A 77 3.53 2.68 -7.46
CA PRO A 77 3.20 4.09 -7.29
C PRO A 77 4.40 4.97 -6.91
N MET A 78 5.49 4.33 -6.47
CA MET A 78 6.74 5.01 -6.10
C MET A 78 7.78 5.01 -7.23
N GLY A 79 7.51 4.35 -8.36
CA GLY A 79 8.52 4.17 -9.41
C GLY A 79 9.81 3.50 -8.90
N SER A 80 9.69 2.61 -7.92
CA SER A 80 10.85 2.04 -7.20
C SER A 80 11.33 0.72 -7.78
N ILE A 81 10.74 0.25 -8.87
CA ILE A 81 11.10 -1.04 -9.49
C ILE A 81 11.66 -0.77 -10.88
N ASP A 82 12.91 -1.09 -11.07
CA ASP A 82 13.57 -1.06 -12.36
C ASP A 82 13.58 -2.47 -12.98
N ILE A 83 13.40 -2.51 -14.29
CA ILE A 83 13.57 -3.73 -15.07
C ILE A 83 14.95 -3.64 -15.71
N ALA A 84 15.93 -4.42 -15.20
CA ALA A 84 17.27 -4.43 -15.76
C ALA A 84 17.24 -4.87 -17.23
N SER A 85 17.92 -4.18 -18.14
CA SER A 85 18.05 -4.60 -19.53
C SER A 85 18.94 -5.83 -19.61
N SER A 86 18.63 -6.76 -20.53
CA SER A 86 19.32 -8.04 -20.73
C SER A 86 20.82 -7.94 -21.04
N SER A 87 21.35 -6.73 -21.23
CA SER A 87 22.76 -6.47 -21.50
C SER A 87 23.67 -6.55 -20.26
N GLU A 88 23.10 -6.53 -19.05
CA GLU A 88 23.89 -6.53 -17.80
C GLU A 88 24.03 -7.94 -17.15
N ILE A 89 23.35 -8.95 -17.68
CA ILE A 89 23.40 -10.32 -17.15
C ILE A 89 24.15 -11.22 -18.14
N ALA A 90 25.48 -11.07 -18.20
CA ALA A 90 26.32 -11.97 -18.96
C ALA A 90 26.34 -13.35 -18.29
N GLY A 91 25.74 -14.36 -18.92
CA GLY A 91 25.91 -15.78 -18.60
C GLY A 91 24.68 -16.59 -18.19
N SER A 92 23.46 -16.07 -18.18
CA SER A 92 22.26 -16.86 -17.91
C SER A 92 21.53 -17.24 -19.19
N ALA A 93 21.22 -18.54 -19.35
CA ALA A 93 20.47 -19.07 -20.50
C ALA A 93 18.99 -18.57 -20.57
N ASN A 94 18.51 -17.95 -19.51
CA ASN A 94 17.20 -17.29 -19.44
C ASN A 94 17.45 -15.78 -19.28
N ALA A 95 17.51 -15.08 -20.41
CA ALA A 95 17.68 -13.63 -20.51
C ALA A 95 16.42 -12.85 -20.07
N TYR A 96 15.78 -13.26 -18.98
CA TYR A 96 14.67 -12.50 -18.41
C TYR A 96 15.20 -11.44 -17.46
N THR A 97 14.86 -10.23 -17.75
CA THR A 97 15.16 -9.05 -16.98
C THR A 97 14.38 -9.10 -15.68
N GLN A 98 15.03 -9.45 -14.58
CA GLN A 98 14.35 -9.49 -13.29
C GLN A 98 14.09 -8.07 -12.75
N PRO A 99 12.94 -7.83 -12.12
CA PRO A 99 12.67 -6.57 -11.46
C PRO A 99 13.61 -6.39 -10.26
N LYS A 100 14.17 -5.19 -10.13
CA LYS A 100 15.03 -4.79 -9.01
C LYS A 100 14.42 -3.59 -8.30
N ILE A 101 14.29 -3.67 -6.99
CA ILE A 101 13.81 -2.55 -6.18
C ILE A 101 14.98 -1.63 -5.87
N THR A 102 14.97 -0.43 -6.44
CA THR A 102 16.09 0.52 -6.40
C THR A 102 15.85 1.71 -5.48
N SER A 103 14.60 1.93 -5.05
CA SER A 103 14.23 3.08 -4.23
C SER A 103 13.29 2.69 -3.07
N ILE A 104 12.52 3.65 -2.55
CA ILE A 104 11.65 3.49 -1.38
C ILE A 104 10.46 2.58 -1.72
N CYS A 105 10.28 1.52 -0.94
CA CYS A 105 9.09 0.67 -0.99
C CYS A 105 8.14 1.02 0.16
N ILE A 106 6.91 1.45 -0.16
CA ILE A 106 5.85 1.74 0.81
C ILE A 106 5.01 0.51 1.17
N LYS A 107 5.37 -0.66 0.67
CA LYS A 107 4.69 -1.94 0.94
C LYS A 107 3.22 -1.97 0.55
N CYS A 108 2.83 -1.25 -0.51
CA CYS A 108 1.46 -1.20 -1.01
C CYS A 108 0.98 -2.50 -1.67
N GLN A 109 1.87 -3.46 -1.89
CA GLN A 109 1.63 -4.79 -2.48
C GLN A 109 1.12 -4.78 -3.94
N SER A 110 1.00 -3.64 -4.62
CA SER A 110 0.50 -3.58 -6.00
C SER A 110 1.29 -4.48 -6.96
N CYS A 111 2.62 -4.56 -6.81
CA CYS A 111 3.48 -5.43 -7.63
C CYS A 111 3.23 -6.93 -7.38
N ILE A 112 2.72 -7.32 -6.21
CA ILE A 112 2.35 -8.69 -5.85
C ILE A 112 0.98 -9.01 -6.41
N GLU A 113 -0.03 -8.20 -6.08
CA GLU A 113 -1.43 -8.37 -6.47
C GLU A 113 -1.64 -8.37 -8.00
N LYS A 114 -0.88 -7.54 -8.70
CA LYS A 114 -0.98 -7.41 -10.15
C LYS A 114 -0.06 -8.33 -10.94
N CYS A 115 0.80 -9.12 -10.27
CA CYS A 115 1.72 -10.03 -10.95
C CYS A 115 0.96 -11.25 -11.54
N PRO A 116 0.84 -11.37 -12.88
CA PRO A 116 0.08 -12.47 -13.50
C PRO A 116 0.76 -13.83 -13.28
N ALA A 117 2.07 -13.84 -13.08
CA ALA A 117 2.86 -15.04 -12.82
C ALA A 117 3.00 -15.36 -11.33
N GLN A 118 2.45 -14.52 -10.43
CA GLN A 118 2.59 -14.64 -8.97
C GLN A 118 4.06 -14.81 -8.53
N ALA A 119 4.95 -14.12 -9.21
CA ALA A 119 6.39 -14.20 -8.98
C ALA A 119 6.89 -13.23 -7.88
N MET A 120 6.10 -12.22 -7.52
CA MET A 120 6.46 -11.24 -6.49
C MET A 120 5.89 -11.67 -5.14
N TYR A 121 6.69 -11.58 -4.07
CA TYR A 121 6.27 -11.99 -2.71
C TYR A 121 7.08 -11.27 -1.63
N PHE A 122 6.63 -11.34 -0.39
CA PHE A 122 7.40 -10.98 0.79
C PHE A 122 7.87 -12.23 1.52
N SER A 123 9.15 -12.25 1.95
CA SER A 123 9.75 -13.33 2.74
C SER A 123 10.05 -12.94 4.20
N ASP A 124 10.00 -11.65 4.53
CA ASP A 124 10.31 -11.14 5.87
C ASP A 124 9.29 -11.64 6.91
N GLU A 125 9.75 -12.49 7.83
CA GLU A 125 8.89 -13.13 8.84
C GLU A 125 8.20 -12.12 9.76
N ARG A 126 8.84 -10.99 10.08
CA ARG A 126 8.24 -9.95 10.92
C ARG A 126 7.12 -9.22 10.20
N PHE A 127 7.32 -8.93 8.92
CA PHE A 127 6.26 -8.36 8.09
C PHE A 127 5.08 -9.33 7.95
N LEU A 128 5.34 -10.59 7.63
CA LEU A 128 4.29 -11.61 7.49
C LEU A 128 3.55 -11.86 8.81
N SER A 129 4.25 -11.86 9.94
CA SER A 129 3.63 -11.97 11.27
C SER A 129 2.72 -10.77 11.58
N HIS A 130 3.11 -9.56 11.13
CA HIS A 130 2.26 -8.37 11.28
C HIS A 130 1.01 -8.46 10.39
N VAL A 131 1.15 -8.90 9.14
CA VAL A 131 0.00 -9.12 8.23
C VAL A 131 -0.97 -10.12 8.85
N ALA A 132 -0.48 -11.27 9.30
CA ALA A 132 -1.31 -12.28 9.95
C ALA A 132 -2.03 -11.75 11.20
N MET A 133 -1.36 -10.90 11.99
CA MET A 133 -1.98 -10.24 13.15
C MET A 133 -3.13 -9.30 12.72
N LEU A 134 -2.95 -8.55 11.65
CA LEU A 134 -4.01 -7.68 11.12
C LEU A 134 -5.20 -8.51 10.61
N GLU A 135 -4.96 -9.55 9.84
CA GLU A 135 -6.00 -10.45 9.31
C GLU A 135 -6.78 -11.15 10.43
N HIS A 136 -6.10 -11.50 11.54
CA HIS A 136 -6.73 -12.14 12.68
C HIS A 136 -7.60 -11.20 13.52
N ASN A 137 -7.14 -9.95 13.72
CA ASN A 137 -7.77 -9.02 14.68
C ASN A 137 -8.77 -8.05 14.04
N TYR A 138 -8.73 -7.85 12.72
CA TYR A 138 -9.53 -6.84 12.02
C TYR A 138 -10.38 -7.50 10.92
N THR A 139 -11.29 -8.37 11.33
CA THR A 139 -12.19 -9.11 10.43
C THR A 139 -13.50 -8.37 10.15
N ASP A 140 -13.87 -7.45 11.05
CA ASP A 140 -15.12 -6.76 10.96
C ASP A 140 -15.06 -5.57 10.00
N HIS A 141 -16.15 -5.36 9.26
CA HIS A 141 -16.31 -4.19 8.42
C HIS A 141 -16.48 -2.93 9.29
N SER A 142 -15.63 -1.93 9.09
CA SER A 142 -15.76 -0.64 9.76
C SER A 142 -16.71 0.27 8.98
N GLU A 143 -17.63 0.94 9.68
CA GLU A 143 -18.49 1.96 9.09
C GLU A 143 -17.69 3.18 8.66
N ILE A 144 -18.06 3.73 7.50
CA ILE A 144 -17.48 4.99 7.02
C ILE A 144 -18.02 6.14 7.89
N ARG A 145 -17.12 6.99 8.38
CA ARG A 145 -17.46 8.23 9.07
C ARG A 145 -16.93 9.41 8.27
N LEU A 146 -17.85 10.28 7.85
CA LEU A 146 -17.57 11.42 6.99
C LEU A 146 -17.76 12.72 7.79
N PHE A 147 -16.84 13.66 7.66
CA PHE A 147 -16.83 14.95 8.37
C PHE A 147 -16.70 16.09 7.35
N LEU A 148 -17.54 17.14 7.46
CA LEU A 148 -17.58 18.24 6.50
C LEU A 148 -17.83 19.59 7.19
#